data_1ea3da3a164ce7729c0f68ba4fdb73f2
#
_entry.id   1ea3da3a164ce7729c0f68ba4fdb73f2
#
_cell.length_a   1.000
_cell.length_b   1.000
_cell.length_c   1.000
_cell.angle_alpha   90.00
_cell.angle_beta   90.00
_cell.angle_gamma   90.00
#
_symmetry.space_group_name_H-M   'P 1'
#
loop_
_entity.id
_entity.type
_entity.pdbx_description
1 polymer ?
#
loop_
_entity_poly.entity_id
_entity_poly.type
_entity_poly.pdbx_seq_one_letter_code
_entity_poly.pdbx_strand_id
1 'polypeptide(L)'
;MQLNRTPLYLQIVDLLHRELAEGRPAVGERFPSERELAERFEVSRATANKILSVLVSEGALQHRKGVGAFVAQPALEHDLSALLSFTEKARRSGHQPETLVAVHETTPHPTFGTALHLVRHRLVDGIPAILECRWLDAACCAGLTQEMAAGSLYEALSGPLGLSLGHADQRVRAVVPTAEERAVLKTRQGTACLRVTGSGYLSDGSLLWIEDTLFRGDLFEFHATLGSPADAAARLQGLVFEQR
;
A
#
# COMPACT_ATOMS: atom_id res chain seq x y z
N MET A 1 -26.17 31.12 13.90
CA MET A 1 -24.84 30.77 14.46
C MET A 1 -24.76 29.26 14.58
N GLN A 2 -24.24 28.56 13.55
CA GLN A 2 -24.06 27.12 13.58
C GLN A 2 -22.66 26.85 14.14
N LEU A 3 -22.62 26.41 15.41
CA LEU A 3 -21.40 25.89 16.02
C LEU A 3 -21.08 24.55 15.35
N ASN A 4 -20.09 24.55 14.48
CA ASN A 4 -19.55 23.32 13.86
C ASN A 4 -18.72 22.58 14.92
N ARG A 5 -19.42 21.95 15.87
CA ARG A 5 -18.77 21.07 16.86
C ARG A 5 -18.61 19.71 16.23
N THR A 6 -17.38 19.34 15.94
CA THR A 6 -17.03 17.95 15.58
C THR A 6 -17.72 17.00 16.57
N PRO A 7 -18.51 16.02 16.11
CA PRO A 7 -19.16 15.07 16.99
C PRO A 7 -18.21 14.43 17.98
N LEU A 8 -18.63 14.24 19.23
CA LEU A 8 -17.78 13.72 20.32
C LEU A 8 -17.08 12.42 19.94
N TYR A 9 -17.77 11.50 19.26
CA TYR A 9 -17.18 10.25 18.85
C TYR A 9 -15.99 10.41 17.88
N LEU A 10 -16.02 11.42 16.99
CA LEU A 10 -14.89 11.72 16.09
C LEU A 10 -13.70 12.31 16.85
N GLN A 11 -13.94 13.17 17.85
CA GLN A 11 -12.86 13.69 18.70
C GLN A 11 -12.15 12.55 19.46
N ILE A 12 -12.92 11.54 19.92
CA ILE A 12 -12.36 10.37 20.58
C ILE A 12 -11.60 9.50 19.59
N VAL A 13 -12.10 9.31 18.37
CA VAL A 13 -11.40 8.59 17.30
C VAL A 13 -10.04 9.24 17.02
N ASP A 14 -9.99 10.57 16.86
CA ASP A 14 -8.76 11.33 16.63
C ASP A 14 -7.74 11.17 17.80
N LEU A 15 -8.24 11.11 19.03
CA LEU A 15 -7.40 10.87 20.21
C LEU A 15 -6.82 9.45 20.19
N LEU A 16 -7.66 8.45 19.90
CA LEU A 16 -7.26 7.05 19.83
C LEU A 16 -6.27 6.78 18.69
N HIS A 17 -6.42 7.45 17.56
CA HIS A 17 -5.41 7.39 16.48
C HIS A 17 -4.03 7.90 16.93
N ARG A 18 -3.99 8.98 17.71
CA ARG A 18 -2.73 9.47 18.27
C ARG A 18 -2.11 8.48 19.24
N GLU A 19 -2.91 7.86 20.10
CA GLU A 19 -2.43 6.82 21.03
C GLU A 19 -1.88 5.59 20.28
N LEU A 20 -2.60 5.16 19.23
CA LEU A 20 -2.15 4.06 18.37
C LEU A 20 -0.84 4.39 17.64
N ALA A 21 -0.70 5.62 17.14
CA ALA A 21 0.53 6.10 16.52
C ALA A 21 1.73 6.13 17.50
N GLU A 22 1.46 6.33 18.79
CA GLU A 22 2.44 6.25 19.88
C GLU A 22 2.67 4.81 20.38
N GLY A 23 2.04 3.81 19.73
CA GLY A 23 2.16 2.39 20.10
C GLY A 23 1.39 2.00 21.37
N ARG A 24 0.31 2.66 21.68
CA ARG A 24 -0.52 2.43 22.87
C ARG A 24 -2.01 2.16 22.51
N PRO A 25 -2.45 0.89 22.43
CA PRO A 25 -1.71 -0.37 22.51
C PRO A 25 -0.81 -0.60 21.29
N ALA A 26 0.17 -1.51 21.41
CA ALA A 26 1.05 -1.86 20.31
C ALA A 26 0.33 -2.70 19.24
N VAL A 27 0.90 -2.76 18.03
CA VAL A 27 0.39 -3.58 16.93
C VAL A 27 0.25 -5.05 17.36
N GLY A 28 -0.91 -5.63 17.06
CA GLY A 28 -1.26 -7.00 17.44
C GLY A 28 -1.77 -7.17 18.88
N GLU A 29 -1.68 -6.15 19.72
CA GLU A 29 -2.27 -6.18 21.07
C GLU A 29 -3.78 -6.01 21.03
N ARG A 30 -4.41 -6.48 22.12
CA ARG A 30 -5.86 -6.33 22.30
C ARG A 30 -6.21 -4.87 22.54
N PHE A 31 -7.14 -4.37 21.75
CA PHE A 31 -7.71 -3.04 21.94
C PHE A 31 -8.83 -3.05 22.99
N PRO A 32 -9.04 -1.96 23.74
CA PRO A 32 -10.12 -1.86 24.70
C PRO A 32 -11.48 -2.22 24.10
N SER A 33 -12.28 -2.97 24.88
CA SER A 33 -13.63 -3.36 24.50
C SER A 33 -14.59 -2.16 24.52
N GLU A 34 -15.77 -2.35 23.92
CA GLU A 34 -16.87 -1.37 23.96
C GLU A 34 -17.17 -0.89 25.39
N ARG A 35 -17.17 -1.81 26.37
CA ARG A 35 -17.41 -1.48 27.77
C ARG A 35 -16.29 -0.61 28.34
N GLU A 36 -15.04 -0.99 28.10
CA GLU A 36 -13.87 -0.27 28.61
C GLU A 36 -13.75 1.13 28.00
N LEU A 37 -14.09 1.28 26.69
CA LEU A 37 -14.17 2.59 26.04
C LEU A 37 -15.31 3.45 26.61
N ALA A 38 -16.48 2.86 26.83
CA ALA A 38 -17.63 3.57 27.40
C ALA A 38 -17.31 4.11 28.79
N GLU A 39 -16.65 3.31 29.63
CA GLU A 39 -16.19 3.69 30.98
C GLU A 39 -15.08 4.76 30.90
N ARG A 40 -14.08 4.59 30.04
CA ARG A 40 -12.93 5.49 29.93
C ARG A 40 -13.31 6.91 29.46
N PHE A 41 -14.23 7.01 28.50
CA PHE A 41 -14.62 8.29 27.88
C PHE A 41 -15.98 8.81 28.39
N GLU A 42 -16.58 8.15 29.36
CA GLU A 42 -17.89 8.50 29.94
C GLU A 42 -18.98 8.66 28.87
N VAL A 43 -18.98 7.77 27.86
CA VAL A 43 -19.93 7.75 26.75
C VAL A 43 -20.88 6.56 26.81
N SER A 44 -21.97 6.64 26.03
CA SER A 44 -22.87 5.48 25.90
C SER A 44 -22.18 4.31 25.17
N ARG A 45 -22.62 3.07 25.44
CA ARG A 45 -22.14 1.89 24.70
C ARG A 45 -22.35 2.02 23.20
N ALA A 46 -23.47 2.62 22.76
CA ALA A 46 -23.72 2.87 21.35
C ALA A 46 -22.65 3.80 20.73
N THR A 47 -22.21 4.81 21.49
CA THR A 47 -21.12 5.71 21.06
C THR A 47 -19.78 4.97 21.01
N ALA A 48 -19.48 4.14 22.03
CA ALA A 48 -18.27 3.32 22.06
C ALA A 48 -18.24 2.29 20.90
N ASN A 49 -19.36 1.64 20.61
CA ASN A 49 -19.50 0.75 19.46
C ASN A 49 -19.25 1.49 18.12
N LYS A 50 -19.81 2.71 17.98
CA LYS A 50 -19.58 3.54 16.80
C LYS A 50 -18.10 3.89 16.64
N ILE A 51 -17.40 4.23 17.73
CA ILE A 51 -15.94 4.50 17.71
C ILE A 51 -15.19 3.26 17.22
N LEU A 52 -15.45 2.07 17.79
CA LEU A 52 -14.83 0.81 17.36
C LEU A 52 -15.12 0.52 15.88
N SER A 53 -16.36 0.73 15.43
CA SER A 53 -16.75 0.51 14.04
C SER A 53 -15.99 1.43 13.08
N VAL A 54 -15.75 2.69 13.46
CA VAL A 54 -14.94 3.63 12.66
C VAL A 54 -13.51 3.15 12.60
N LEU A 55 -12.85 2.86 13.72
CA LEU A 55 -11.47 2.39 13.75
C LEU A 55 -11.27 1.07 12.99
N VAL A 56 -12.27 0.17 13.00
CA VAL A 56 -12.25 -1.06 12.19
C VAL A 56 -12.42 -0.74 10.70
N SER A 57 -13.34 0.17 10.35
CA SER A 57 -13.57 0.55 8.93
C SER A 57 -12.37 1.30 8.33
N GLU A 58 -11.61 2.00 9.14
CA GLU A 58 -10.36 2.70 8.76
C GLU A 58 -9.14 1.76 8.78
N GLY A 59 -9.32 0.48 9.13
CA GLY A 59 -8.22 -0.49 9.16
C GLY A 59 -7.27 -0.36 10.35
N ALA A 60 -7.53 0.56 11.28
CA ALA A 60 -6.73 0.72 12.51
C ALA A 60 -6.89 -0.46 13.47
N LEU A 61 -8.03 -1.13 13.44
CA LEU A 61 -8.33 -2.31 14.23
C LEU A 61 -8.81 -3.49 13.38
N GLN A 62 -8.49 -4.71 13.81
CA GLN A 62 -9.03 -5.95 13.27
C GLN A 62 -9.95 -6.60 14.29
N HIS A 63 -11.19 -6.94 13.90
CA HIS A 63 -12.12 -7.67 14.74
C HIS A 63 -11.89 -9.18 14.62
N ARG A 64 -11.63 -9.85 15.76
CA ARG A 64 -11.56 -11.32 15.86
C ARG A 64 -12.84 -11.84 16.51
N LYS A 65 -13.65 -12.56 15.72
CA LYS A 65 -14.97 -13.06 16.17
C LYS A 65 -14.86 -13.83 17.49
N GLY A 66 -15.61 -13.39 18.50
CA GLY A 66 -15.63 -14.01 19.84
C GLY A 66 -14.45 -13.65 20.75
N VAL A 67 -13.45 -12.90 20.27
CA VAL A 67 -12.24 -12.56 21.04
C VAL A 67 -12.13 -11.06 21.32
N GLY A 68 -12.54 -10.22 20.36
CA GLY A 68 -12.50 -8.76 20.50
C GLY A 68 -11.81 -8.05 19.35
N ALA A 69 -11.50 -6.78 19.55
CA ALA A 69 -10.73 -5.97 18.63
C ALA A 69 -9.23 -5.99 18.98
N PHE A 70 -8.37 -5.96 17.98
CA PHE A 70 -6.92 -5.94 18.10
C PHE A 70 -6.37 -4.82 17.23
N VAL A 71 -5.26 -4.21 17.64
CA VAL A 71 -4.57 -3.21 16.83
C VAL A 71 -4.11 -3.88 15.54
N ALA A 72 -4.59 -3.35 14.42
CA ALA A 72 -4.21 -3.86 13.11
C ALA A 72 -2.78 -3.44 12.78
N GLN A 73 -2.09 -4.27 11.98
CA GLN A 73 -0.86 -3.83 11.38
C GLN A 73 -1.22 -2.77 10.33
N PRO A 74 -0.61 -1.57 10.35
CA PRO A 74 -0.86 -0.57 9.32
C PRO A 74 -0.68 -1.18 7.93
N ALA A 75 -1.60 -0.93 7.02
CA ALA A 75 -1.43 -1.32 5.64
C ALA A 75 -0.17 -0.64 5.07
N LEU A 76 0.57 -1.36 4.23
CA LEU A 76 1.70 -0.77 3.54
C LEU A 76 1.17 0.19 2.48
N GLU A 77 1.38 1.48 2.69
CA GLU A 77 0.99 2.49 1.72
C GLU A 77 1.79 2.32 0.42
N HIS A 78 1.09 2.21 -0.70
CA HIS A 78 1.68 2.30 -2.02
C HIS A 78 1.31 3.65 -2.65
N ASP A 79 2.28 4.58 -2.62
CA ASP A 79 2.11 5.90 -3.19
C ASP A 79 2.11 5.80 -4.73
N LEU A 80 0.99 6.16 -5.34
CA LEU A 80 0.81 6.17 -6.78
C LEU A 80 1.51 7.36 -7.47
N SER A 81 1.92 8.37 -6.71
CA SER A 81 2.54 9.59 -7.25
C SER A 81 4.06 9.48 -7.42
N ALA A 82 4.68 8.41 -6.92
CA ALA A 82 6.13 8.25 -6.96
C ALA A 82 6.54 6.84 -7.39
N LEU A 83 7.49 6.75 -8.31
CA LEU A 83 8.19 5.50 -8.69
C LEU A 83 9.14 5.06 -7.56
N LEU A 84 8.61 4.90 -6.35
CA LEU A 84 9.41 4.51 -5.19
C LEU A 84 9.49 2.98 -5.07
N SER A 85 10.67 2.54 -4.68
CA SER A 85 10.93 1.12 -4.43
C SER A 85 10.08 0.59 -3.28
N PHE A 86 9.34 -0.52 -3.51
CA PHE A 86 8.70 -1.30 -2.45
C PHE A 86 9.67 -1.60 -1.31
N THR A 87 10.90 -2.01 -1.64
CA THR A 87 11.93 -2.38 -0.66
C THR A 87 12.24 -1.23 0.30
N GLU A 88 12.36 -0.02 -0.24
CA GLU A 88 12.62 1.17 0.56
C GLU A 88 11.41 1.54 1.44
N LYS A 89 10.19 1.49 0.86
CA LYS A 89 8.95 1.77 1.61
C LYS A 89 8.77 0.79 2.78
N ALA A 90 8.90 -0.52 2.52
CA ALA A 90 8.77 -1.52 3.56
C ALA A 90 9.79 -1.31 4.69
N ARG A 91 11.05 -1.02 4.36
CA ARG A 91 12.10 -0.73 5.36
C ARG A 91 11.80 0.53 6.17
N ARG A 92 11.34 1.61 5.53
CA ARG A 92 10.94 2.85 6.22
C ARG A 92 9.79 2.64 7.21
N SER A 93 8.89 1.70 6.89
CA SER A 93 7.78 1.30 7.77
C SER A 93 8.18 0.25 8.82
N GLY A 94 9.47 -0.06 8.97
CA GLY A 94 9.99 -1.00 9.96
C GLY A 94 9.84 -2.48 9.59
N HIS A 95 9.46 -2.79 8.33
CA HIS A 95 9.29 -4.15 7.84
C HIS A 95 10.55 -4.70 7.18
N GLN A 96 10.64 -6.03 7.10
CA GLN A 96 11.70 -6.74 6.41
C GLN A 96 11.22 -7.21 5.03
N PRO A 97 11.57 -6.51 3.93
CA PRO A 97 11.23 -6.93 2.59
C PRO A 97 12.18 -8.02 2.11
N GLU A 98 11.61 -9.03 1.46
CA GLU A 98 12.33 -10.08 0.76
C GLU A 98 11.76 -10.21 -0.66
N THR A 99 12.60 -10.61 -1.62
CA THR A 99 12.18 -10.85 -3.01
C THR A 99 12.72 -12.17 -3.50
N LEU A 100 11.84 -13.06 -3.93
CA LEU A 100 12.16 -14.29 -4.62
C LEU A 100 11.94 -14.09 -6.12
N VAL A 101 12.96 -14.26 -6.92
CA VAL A 101 12.86 -14.20 -8.38
C VAL A 101 12.44 -15.57 -8.88
N ALA A 102 11.19 -15.69 -9.36
CA ALA A 102 10.62 -16.94 -9.84
C ALA A 102 10.90 -17.17 -11.33
N VAL A 103 10.94 -16.10 -12.13
CA VAL A 103 11.26 -16.13 -13.57
C VAL A 103 12.20 -14.98 -13.87
N HIS A 104 13.24 -15.26 -14.64
CA HIS A 104 14.17 -14.28 -15.19
C HIS A 104 14.71 -14.83 -16.50
N GLU A 105 13.99 -14.60 -17.59
CA GLU A 105 14.31 -15.20 -18.89
C GLU A 105 13.99 -14.24 -20.04
N THR A 106 14.76 -14.34 -21.10
CA THR A 106 14.54 -13.57 -22.32
C THR A 106 13.61 -14.36 -23.25
N THR A 107 12.51 -13.74 -23.67
CA THR A 107 11.47 -14.39 -24.49
C THR A 107 10.98 -13.46 -25.61
N PRO A 108 10.50 -13.99 -26.75
CA PRO A 108 9.83 -13.19 -27.75
C PRO A 108 8.60 -12.49 -27.16
N HIS A 109 8.41 -11.20 -27.50
CA HIS A 109 7.29 -10.41 -27.00
C HIS A 109 6.73 -9.51 -28.11
N PRO A 110 5.41 -9.43 -28.31
CA PRO A 110 4.80 -8.72 -29.44
C PRO A 110 5.13 -7.22 -29.48
N THR A 111 5.29 -6.59 -28.31
CA THR A 111 5.58 -5.15 -28.21
C THR A 111 7.06 -4.84 -28.32
N PHE A 112 7.92 -5.66 -27.70
CA PHE A 112 9.38 -5.40 -27.61
C PHE A 112 10.20 -6.18 -28.67
N GLY A 113 9.54 -7.07 -29.46
CA GLY A 113 10.27 -8.07 -30.24
C GLY A 113 10.90 -9.12 -29.33
N THR A 114 11.71 -8.69 -28.37
CA THR A 114 12.31 -9.51 -27.32
C THR A 114 12.20 -8.80 -25.98
N ALA A 115 11.69 -9.48 -24.97
CA ALA A 115 11.57 -8.94 -23.63
C ALA A 115 12.27 -9.83 -22.60
N LEU A 116 12.75 -9.22 -21.53
CA LEU A 116 13.08 -9.91 -20.30
C LEU A 116 11.78 -10.12 -19.52
N HIS A 117 11.32 -11.37 -19.43
CA HIS A 117 10.21 -11.78 -18.58
C HIS A 117 10.72 -11.97 -17.17
N LEU A 118 10.18 -11.17 -16.25
CA LEU A 118 10.57 -11.15 -14.85
C LEU A 118 9.33 -11.39 -13.97
N VAL A 119 9.34 -12.48 -13.21
CA VAL A 119 8.31 -12.76 -12.19
C VAL A 119 8.97 -12.77 -10.83
N ARG A 120 8.43 -11.97 -9.91
CA ARG A 120 8.94 -11.83 -8.56
C ARG A 120 7.82 -12.05 -7.53
N HIS A 121 8.13 -12.84 -6.51
CA HIS A 121 7.30 -12.94 -5.31
C HIS A 121 7.94 -12.07 -4.25
N ARG A 122 7.22 -11.06 -3.78
CA ARG A 122 7.73 -10.12 -2.78
C ARG A 122 7.05 -10.41 -1.45
N LEU A 123 7.86 -10.56 -0.43
CA LEU A 123 7.43 -10.88 0.92
C LEU A 123 7.67 -9.68 1.83
N VAL A 124 6.84 -9.57 2.86
CA VAL A 124 6.99 -8.65 3.97
C VAL A 124 6.97 -9.48 5.23
N ASP A 125 8.02 -9.42 6.03
CA ASP A 125 8.18 -10.21 7.26
C ASP A 125 7.94 -11.72 7.04
N GLY A 126 8.41 -12.24 5.90
CA GLY A 126 8.22 -13.64 5.48
C GLY A 126 6.83 -13.97 4.92
N ILE A 127 5.91 -13.00 4.85
CA ILE A 127 4.55 -13.20 4.33
C ILE A 127 4.51 -12.80 2.85
N PRO A 128 4.09 -13.68 1.91
CA PRO A 128 3.89 -13.32 0.52
C PRO A 128 2.88 -12.19 0.40
N ALA A 129 3.29 -11.09 -0.19
CA ALA A 129 2.56 -9.82 -0.18
C ALA A 129 2.23 -9.31 -1.59
N ILE A 130 3.15 -9.54 -2.56
CA ILE A 130 3.00 -9.11 -3.94
C ILE A 130 3.45 -10.22 -4.89
N LEU A 131 2.65 -10.48 -5.93
CA LEU A 131 3.05 -11.23 -7.11
C LEU A 131 3.24 -10.22 -8.25
N GLU A 132 4.48 -10.02 -8.65
CA GLU A 132 4.86 -9.04 -9.68
C GLU A 132 5.29 -9.77 -10.95
N CYS A 133 4.70 -9.39 -12.08
CA CYS A 133 5.06 -9.87 -13.41
C CYS A 133 5.38 -8.66 -14.29
N ARG A 134 6.55 -8.66 -14.92
CA ARG A 134 6.97 -7.61 -15.84
C ARG A 134 7.61 -8.18 -17.09
N TRP A 135 7.37 -7.51 -18.19
CA TRP A 135 8.09 -7.66 -19.44
C TRP A 135 8.88 -6.37 -19.68
N LEU A 136 10.20 -6.45 -19.61
CA LEU A 136 11.08 -5.31 -19.83
C LEU A 136 11.74 -5.42 -21.20
N ASP A 137 12.02 -4.29 -21.83
CA ASP A 137 12.79 -4.25 -23.08
C ASP A 137 14.15 -4.94 -22.86
N ALA A 138 14.38 -6.04 -23.58
CA ALA A 138 15.57 -6.85 -23.38
C ALA A 138 16.87 -6.13 -23.77
N ALA A 139 16.80 -5.22 -24.74
CA ALA A 139 17.97 -4.45 -25.17
C ALA A 139 18.37 -3.42 -24.10
N CYS A 140 17.41 -2.72 -23.52
CA CYS A 140 17.66 -1.78 -22.43
C CYS A 140 18.10 -2.48 -21.15
N CYS A 141 17.60 -3.68 -20.90
CA CYS A 141 17.81 -4.45 -19.65
C CYS A 141 18.84 -5.58 -19.79
N ALA A 142 19.68 -5.60 -20.83
CA ALA A 142 20.64 -6.69 -21.09
C ALA A 142 21.61 -6.98 -19.93
N GLY A 143 21.89 -6.00 -19.07
CA GLY A 143 22.74 -6.15 -17.88
C GLY A 143 22.00 -6.46 -16.59
N LEU A 144 20.67 -6.59 -16.60
CA LEU A 144 19.89 -6.88 -15.40
C LEU A 144 20.06 -8.34 -15.01
N THR A 145 20.81 -8.60 -13.95
CA THR A 145 21.00 -9.95 -13.43
C THR A 145 19.87 -10.37 -12.50
N GLN A 146 19.73 -11.68 -12.27
CA GLN A 146 18.76 -12.20 -11.32
C GLN A 146 19.03 -11.70 -9.88
N GLU A 147 20.30 -11.52 -9.52
CA GLU A 147 20.69 -10.97 -8.22
C GLU A 147 20.23 -9.50 -8.06
N MET A 148 20.45 -8.67 -9.08
CA MET A 148 19.94 -7.29 -9.11
C MET A 148 18.41 -7.26 -9.02
N ALA A 149 17.74 -8.16 -9.75
CA ALA A 149 16.28 -8.27 -9.75
C ALA A 149 15.72 -8.76 -8.40
N ALA A 150 16.48 -9.45 -7.56
CA ALA A 150 16.11 -9.79 -6.20
C ALA A 150 16.11 -8.59 -5.25
N GLY A 151 16.75 -7.49 -5.63
CA GLY A 151 16.74 -6.23 -4.89
C GLY A 151 15.63 -5.25 -5.33
N SER A 152 15.97 -3.97 -5.27
CA SER A 152 15.15 -2.89 -5.80
C SER A 152 15.30 -2.79 -7.31
N LEU A 153 14.24 -3.08 -8.07
CA LEU A 153 14.27 -3.02 -9.52
C LEU A 153 14.57 -1.59 -10.03
N TYR A 154 13.94 -0.58 -9.43
CA TYR A 154 14.15 0.81 -9.83
C TYR A 154 15.60 1.27 -9.59
N GLU A 155 16.20 0.86 -8.47
CA GLU A 155 17.61 1.11 -8.20
C GLU A 155 18.52 0.39 -9.20
N ALA A 156 18.21 -0.87 -9.53
CA ALA A 156 18.96 -1.63 -10.53
C ALA A 156 18.90 -0.98 -11.92
N LEU A 157 17.71 -0.51 -12.32
CA LEU A 157 17.50 0.16 -13.61
C LEU A 157 18.22 1.52 -13.68
N SER A 158 18.07 2.36 -12.65
CA SER A 158 18.63 3.72 -12.66
C SER A 158 20.09 3.79 -12.30
N GLY A 159 20.58 2.93 -11.43
CA GLY A 159 21.98 2.89 -10.98
C GLY A 159 22.88 2.08 -11.94
N PRO A 160 23.01 0.75 -11.73
CA PRO A 160 23.92 -0.09 -12.52
C PRO A 160 23.66 -0.06 -14.03
N LEU A 161 22.39 0.00 -14.47
CA LEU A 161 22.04 0.08 -15.88
C LEU A 161 22.06 1.50 -16.45
N GLY A 162 22.11 2.53 -15.60
CA GLY A 162 22.18 3.93 -16.02
C GLY A 162 20.95 4.45 -16.76
N LEU A 163 19.80 3.80 -16.60
CA LEU A 163 18.57 4.17 -17.30
C LEU A 163 17.89 5.37 -16.61
N SER A 164 17.56 6.40 -17.38
CA SER A 164 16.81 7.56 -16.91
C SER A 164 15.32 7.24 -16.94
N LEU A 165 14.76 6.88 -15.80
CA LEU A 165 13.34 6.57 -15.66
C LEU A 165 12.50 7.85 -15.78
N GLY A 166 11.42 7.81 -16.57
CA GLY A 166 10.49 8.91 -16.77
C GLY A 166 9.25 8.79 -15.91
N HIS A 167 8.20 8.19 -16.45
CA HIS A 167 6.91 8.02 -15.78
C HIS A 167 6.34 6.62 -15.99
N ALA A 168 5.29 6.29 -15.26
CA ALA A 168 4.49 5.09 -15.51
C ALA A 168 2.99 5.47 -15.61
N ASP A 169 2.28 4.83 -16.53
CA ASP A 169 0.82 4.85 -16.62
C ASP A 169 0.29 3.55 -16.02
N GLN A 170 -0.46 3.67 -14.95
CA GLN A 170 -0.94 2.52 -14.18
C GLN A 170 -2.44 2.56 -13.97
N ARG A 171 -3.07 1.40 -14.01
CA ARG A 171 -4.49 1.17 -13.67
C ARG A 171 -4.58 0.21 -12.52
N VAL A 172 -5.34 0.60 -11.49
CA VAL A 172 -5.58 -0.20 -10.29
C VAL A 172 -7.01 -0.72 -10.32
N ARG A 173 -7.18 -2.03 -10.09
CA ARG A 173 -8.48 -2.70 -9.99
C ARG A 173 -8.52 -3.61 -8.77
N ALA A 174 -9.65 -3.61 -8.07
CA ALA A 174 -9.96 -4.64 -7.10
C ALA A 174 -10.34 -5.93 -7.84
N VAL A 175 -9.73 -7.05 -7.47
CA VAL A 175 -9.96 -8.36 -8.09
C VAL A 175 -10.00 -9.47 -7.04
N VAL A 176 -10.66 -10.56 -7.38
CA VAL A 176 -10.51 -11.84 -6.68
C VAL A 176 -9.39 -12.62 -7.38
N PRO A 177 -8.32 -12.99 -6.69
CA PRO A 177 -7.22 -13.72 -7.31
C PRO A 177 -7.63 -15.11 -7.77
N THR A 178 -6.99 -15.61 -8.84
CA THR A 178 -7.16 -16.99 -9.32
C THR A 178 -6.68 -17.99 -8.27
N ALA A 179 -6.95 -19.28 -8.50
CA ALA A 179 -6.48 -20.34 -7.59
C ALA A 179 -4.93 -20.40 -7.51
N GLU A 180 -4.27 -20.19 -8.65
CA GLU A 180 -2.81 -20.18 -8.76
C GLU A 180 -2.21 -18.97 -8.04
N GLU A 181 -2.75 -17.77 -8.29
CA GLU A 181 -2.32 -16.54 -7.61
C GLU A 181 -2.52 -16.62 -6.09
N ARG A 182 -3.65 -17.21 -5.63
CA ARG A 182 -3.87 -17.46 -4.20
C ARG A 182 -2.85 -18.40 -3.60
N ALA A 183 -2.48 -19.45 -4.33
CA ALA A 183 -1.47 -20.40 -3.86
C ALA A 183 -0.12 -19.70 -3.64
N VAL A 184 0.29 -18.84 -4.58
CA VAL A 184 1.54 -18.05 -4.49
C VAL A 184 1.46 -17.05 -3.32
N LEU A 185 0.38 -16.28 -3.24
CA LEU A 185 0.19 -15.25 -2.21
C LEU A 185 -0.22 -15.81 -0.85
N LYS A 186 -0.49 -17.13 -0.76
CA LYS A 186 -0.96 -17.82 0.46
C LYS A 186 -2.18 -17.13 1.08
N THR A 187 -3.11 -16.66 0.25
CA THR A 187 -4.33 -15.99 0.70
C THR A 187 -5.49 -16.96 0.83
N ARG A 188 -6.48 -16.59 1.66
CA ARG A 188 -7.73 -17.33 1.79
C ARG A 188 -8.67 -17.08 0.60
N GLN A 189 -9.59 -18.00 0.38
CA GLN A 189 -10.68 -17.77 -0.57
C GLN A 189 -11.48 -16.52 -0.15
N GLY A 190 -11.77 -15.64 -1.12
CA GLY A 190 -12.49 -14.39 -0.86
C GLY A 190 -11.61 -13.20 -0.44
N THR A 191 -10.30 -13.38 -0.23
CA THR A 191 -9.40 -12.24 -0.01
C THR A 191 -9.36 -11.38 -1.28
N ALA A 192 -9.74 -10.11 -1.16
CA ALA A 192 -9.61 -9.15 -2.25
C ALA A 192 -8.13 -8.79 -2.47
N CYS A 193 -7.76 -8.59 -3.74
CA CYS A 193 -6.44 -8.09 -4.11
C CYS A 193 -6.60 -6.85 -4.99
N LEU A 194 -5.54 -6.04 -5.05
CA LEU A 194 -5.44 -4.91 -5.97
C LEU A 194 -4.51 -5.31 -7.11
N ARG A 195 -5.04 -5.36 -8.33
CA ARG A 195 -4.25 -5.62 -9.54
C ARG A 195 -3.84 -4.30 -10.16
N VAL A 196 -2.56 -4.11 -10.35
CA VAL A 196 -1.95 -2.98 -11.05
C VAL A 196 -1.47 -3.47 -12.40
N THR A 197 -2.04 -2.91 -13.46
CA THR A 197 -1.55 -3.12 -14.83
C THR A 197 -1.07 -1.79 -15.40
N GLY A 198 0.01 -1.80 -16.16
CA GLY A 198 0.51 -0.53 -16.70
C GLY A 198 1.75 -0.67 -17.53
N SER A 199 2.28 0.49 -17.90
CA SER A 199 3.49 0.64 -18.71
C SER A 199 4.38 1.71 -18.10
N GLY A 200 5.68 1.46 -18.12
CA GLY A 200 6.68 2.43 -17.67
C GLY A 200 7.61 2.86 -18.80
N TYR A 201 8.02 4.10 -18.72
CA TYR A 201 8.73 4.79 -19.79
C TYR A 201 10.04 5.39 -19.28
N LEU A 202 11.02 5.46 -20.16
CA LEU A 202 12.22 6.25 -19.95
C LEU A 202 11.91 7.76 -20.09
N SER A 203 12.82 8.60 -19.67
CA SER A 203 12.68 10.07 -19.74
C SER A 203 12.60 10.63 -21.16
N ASP A 204 13.05 9.88 -22.15
CA ASP A 204 12.89 10.20 -23.57
C ASP A 204 11.53 9.78 -24.15
N GLY A 205 10.66 9.16 -23.33
CA GLY A 205 9.35 8.68 -23.71
C GLY A 205 9.33 7.26 -24.29
N SER A 206 10.46 6.58 -24.43
CA SER A 206 10.50 5.19 -24.89
C SER A 206 9.94 4.23 -23.86
N LEU A 207 9.19 3.22 -24.31
CA LEU A 207 8.60 2.19 -23.47
C LEU A 207 9.68 1.26 -22.92
N LEU A 208 9.75 1.14 -21.60
CA LEU A 208 10.74 0.30 -20.93
C LEU A 208 10.16 -1.01 -20.39
N TRP A 209 8.96 -0.97 -19.79
CA TRP A 209 8.30 -2.19 -19.26
C TRP A 209 6.79 -2.15 -19.40
N ILE A 210 6.21 -3.34 -19.41
CA ILE A 210 4.79 -3.58 -19.19
C ILE A 210 4.66 -4.43 -17.92
N GLU A 211 3.65 -4.17 -17.10
CA GLU A 211 3.46 -4.86 -15.83
C GLU A 211 2.04 -5.37 -15.60
N ASP A 212 1.95 -6.49 -14.90
CA ASP A 212 0.76 -7.02 -14.23
C ASP A 212 1.19 -7.45 -12.82
N THR A 213 0.79 -6.67 -11.83
CA THR A 213 1.23 -6.85 -10.45
C THR A 213 0.02 -6.99 -9.55
N LEU A 214 0.02 -8.02 -8.69
CA LEU A 214 -1.06 -8.30 -7.78
C LEU A 214 -0.60 -8.06 -6.34
N PHE A 215 -1.28 -7.14 -5.66
CA PHE A 215 -1.05 -6.80 -4.26
C PHE A 215 -2.14 -7.40 -3.38
N ARG A 216 -1.78 -7.95 -2.25
CA ARG A 216 -2.76 -8.40 -1.24
C ARG A 216 -3.47 -7.20 -0.64
N GLY A 217 -4.80 -7.14 -0.78
CA GLY A 217 -5.60 -6.02 -0.28
C GLY A 217 -5.78 -6.00 1.24
N ASP A 218 -5.40 -7.08 1.94
CA ASP A 218 -5.34 -7.13 3.39
C ASP A 218 -4.00 -6.63 3.98
N LEU A 219 -3.01 -6.35 3.11
CA LEU A 219 -1.68 -5.84 3.50
C LEU A 219 -1.36 -4.47 2.89
N PHE A 220 -2.04 -4.09 1.80
CA PHE A 220 -1.74 -2.87 1.06
C PHE A 220 -2.95 -1.97 0.92
N GLU A 221 -2.69 -0.68 1.00
CA GLU A 221 -3.55 0.37 0.49
C GLU A 221 -2.80 1.23 -0.52
N PHE A 222 -3.53 1.84 -1.45
CA PHE A 222 -2.98 2.74 -2.45
C PHE A 222 -3.35 4.17 -2.09
N HIS A 223 -2.35 4.98 -1.84
CA HIS A 223 -2.48 6.39 -1.49
C HIS A 223 -2.05 7.27 -2.65
N ALA A 224 -2.81 8.32 -2.93
CA ALA A 224 -2.43 9.37 -3.87
C ALA A 224 -2.82 10.72 -3.30
N THR A 225 -1.89 11.67 -3.30
CA THR A 225 -2.18 13.07 -2.98
C THR A 225 -2.58 13.79 -4.25
N LEU A 226 -3.82 14.26 -4.31
CA LEU A 226 -4.32 15.01 -5.45
C LEU A 226 -4.14 16.52 -5.23
N GLY A 227 -3.58 17.19 -6.22
CA GLY A 227 -3.26 18.63 -6.17
C GLY A 227 -1.85 18.92 -5.67
N SER A 228 -1.43 20.19 -5.81
CA SER A 228 -0.13 20.64 -5.28
C SER A 228 -0.21 20.75 -3.75
N PRO A 229 0.80 20.33 -3.00
CA PRO A 229 0.88 20.58 -1.56
C PRO A 229 0.76 22.07 -1.21
N ALA A 230 1.23 22.98 -2.07
CA ALA A 230 1.07 24.41 -1.94
C ALA A 230 -0.40 24.84 -2.09
N ASP A 231 -1.17 24.21 -3.00
CA ASP A 231 -2.58 24.50 -3.18
C ASP A 231 -3.43 23.97 -2.02
N ALA A 232 -3.05 22.86 -1.41
CA ALA A 232 -3.70 22.33 -0.21
C ALA A 232 -3.49 23.25 1.00
N ALA A 233 -2.28 23.75 1.21
CA ALA A 233 -1.97 24.71 2.26
C ALA A 233 -2.66 26.07 2.04
N ALA A 234 -2.73 26.56 0.80
CA ALA A 234 -3.42 27.79 0.44
C ALA A 234 -4.94 27.68 0.63
N ARG A 235 -5.54 26.53 0.32
CA ARG A 235 -6.97 26.27 0.57
C ARG A 235 -7.31 26.21 2.05
N LEU A 236 -6.41 25.66 2.89
CA LEU A 236 -6.58 25.65 4.34
C LEU A 236 -6.41 27.05 4.94
N GLN A 237 -5.54 27.89 4.38
CA GLN A 237 -5.42 29.31 4.78
C GLN A 237 -6.58 30.17 4.28
N GLY A 238 -7.19 29.86 3.13
CA GLY A 238 -8.38 30.53 2.59
C GLY A 238 -9.68 30.16 3.31
N LEU A 239 -9.67 29.18 4.21
CA LEU A 239 -10.77 28.80 5.10
C LEU A 239 -10.76 29.60 6.44
N VAL A 240 -10.02 30.68 6.52
CA VAL A 240 -10.20 31.68 7.58
C VAL A 240 -11.55 32.34 7.36
N PHE A 241 -12.50 31.91 8.15
CA PHE A 241 -13.89 32.36 8.21
C PHE A 241 -13.96 33.88 8.25
N GLU A 242 -14.58 34.52 7.24
CA GLU A 242 -15.17 35.79 7.42
C GLU A 242 -16.25 35.69 8.50
N GLN A 243 -15.94 36.20 9.68
CA GLN A 243 -16.94 36.47 10.71
C GLN A 243 -17.86 37.58 10.17
N ARG A 244 -19.10 37.24 9.89
CA ARG A 244 -20.22 38.14 9.87
C ARG A 244 -21.25 37.74 10.94
#